data_9d5a2a50f425e343a0cd3e804f43b297
#
_entry.id   9d5a2a50f425e343a0cd3e804f43b297
#
_cell.length_a   1.000
_cell.length_b   1.000
_cell.length_c   1.000
_cell.angle_alpha   90.00
_cell.angle_beta   90.00
_cell.angle_gamma   90.00
#
_symmetry.space_group_name_H-M   'P 1'
#
loop_
_entity.id
_entity.type
_entity.pdbx_description
1 polymer ?
#
loop_
_entity_poly.entity_id
_entity_poly.type
_entity_poly.pdbx_seq_one_letter_code
_entity_poly.pdbx_strand_id
1 'polypeptide(L)'
;TDVGTTVTIDVDVDDSTVRTVPVVLQQGWNLVGAPWGAATDAPFPVSALTDGSATFSMVYRYDPTTMSYRRAHEMVAGRGYWVFNHTDGPTTVRLTQPRDMSVTAVSSAPKDLDPTWSAHITLTSHDGDRRSVEIGVSEMARAGFDPFDLPTPPPPPARNRPELFVTTRHEGVRLARSVQAPHPGGMEWDVTVRLPNTGGVIARSHDGPRAVWRMHIDSDGRAIDMHEGTTARLEPGTHLLRVRVSPTAPSATRLLPNYPNPFNPETWIPFELGDDADVTVRVYGLDAAIVRTLDLGHRAAGMHSSRDGAAYWDGRNETGERVATGVYVYELRAGN
;
A
#
# COMPACT_ATOMS: atom_id res chain seq x y z
N THR A 1 -26.30 -7.59 -4.81
CA THR A 1 -25.56 -7.22 -6.01
C THR A 1 -26.35 -6.18 -6.78
N ASP A 2 -26.40 -4.98 -6.31
CA ASP A 2 -27.00 -3.89 -7.06
C ASP A 2 -25.87 -3.03 -7.63
N VAL A 3 -25.62 -3.23 -8.92
CA VAL A 3 -24.63 -2.47 -9.66
C VAL A 3 -25.37 -1.42 -10.47
N GLY A 4 -25.23 -0.19 -10.08
CA GLY A 4 -25.45 0.92 -10.98
C GLY A 4 -26.69 1.74 -10.73
N THR A 5 -26.57 2.73 -9.90
CA THR A 5 -27.45 3.91 -10.00
C THR A 5 -26.94 4.75 -11.17
N THR A 6 -27.72 4.82 -12.24
CA THR A 6 -27.47 5.78 -13.31
C THR A 6 -27.91 7.15 -12.83
N VAL A 7 -26.99 8.09 -12.68
CA VAL A 7 -27.29 9.47 -12.38
C VAL A 7 -27.45 10.21 -13.70
N THR A 8 -28.67 10.60 -14.05
CA THR A 8 -28.92 11.52 -15.16
C THR A 8 -28.81 12.93 -14.63
N ILE A 9 -27.95 13.73 -15.24
CA ILE A 9 -27.72 15.13 -14.86
C ILE A 9 -28.31 15.99 -15.98
N ASP A 10 -29.41 16.68 -15.71
CA ASP A 10 -29.89 17.73 -16.59
C ASP A 10 -29.09 19.01 -16.34
N VAL A 11 -28.42 19.50 -17.36
CA VAL A 11 -27.61 20.72 -17.30
C VAL A 11 -28.32 21.81 -18.06
N ASP A 12 -28.83 22.79 -17.34
CA ASP A 12 -29.33 24.04 -17.93
C ASP A 12 -28.12 24.90 -18.35
N VAL A 13 -28.10 25.30 -19.64
CA VAL A 13 -26.89 25.86 -20.26
C VAL A 13 -27.11 27.35 -20.55
N ASP A 14 -26.62 28.18 -19.66
CA ASP A 14 -26.41 29.63 -19.96
C ASP A 14 -24.95 29.86 -20.42
N ASP A 15 -24.80 30.51 -21.56
CA ASP A 15 -23.55 30.54 -22.37
C ASP A 15 -22.45 31.47 -21.83
N SER A 16 -22.66 32.13 -20.70
CA SER A 16 -21.77 33.21 -20.23
C SER A 16 -20.97 32.92 -18.96
N THR A 17 -21.19 31.77 -18.29
CA THR A 17 -20.57 31.46 -16.98
C THR A 17 -19.82 30.13 -16.96
N VAL A 18 -18.84 30.02 -16.06
CA VAL A 18 -18.16 28.75 -15.76
C VAL A 18 -19.20 27.70 -15.37
N ARG A 19 -19.31 26.68 -16.20
CA ARG A 19 -20.24 25.57 -15.94
C ARG A 19 -19.69 24.70 -14.85
N THR A 20 -20.44 24.56 -13.78
CA THR A 20 -20.10 23.65 -12.68
C THR A 20 -21.27 22.72 -12.45
N VAL A 21 -21.01 21.42 -12.56
CA VAL A 21 -22.01 20.37 -12.33
C VAL A 21 -21.67 19.64 -11.03
N PRO A 22 -22.60 19.68 -10.04
CA PRO A 22 -22.42 18.86 -8.84
C PRO A 22 -22.71 17.39 -9.17
N VAL A 23 -21.82 16.50 -8.73
CA VAL A 23 -21.98 15.04 -8.83
C VAL A 23 -21.89 14.45 -7.44
N VAL A 24 -22.93 13.73 -7.03
CA VAL A 24 -22.90 12.99 -5.77
C VAL A 24 -22.27 11.62 -6.00
N LEU A 25 -21.14 11.37 -5.37
CA LEU A 25 -20.47 10.09 -5.38
C LEU A 25 -20.85 9.31 -4.12
N GLN A 26 -21.40 8.12 -4.28
CA GLN A 26 -21.61 7.17 -3.19
C GLN A 26 -20.28 6.60 -2.73
N GLN A 27 -20.21 6.06 -1.51
CA GLN A 27 -19.03 5.31 -1.05
C GLN A 27 -18.65 4.20 -2.05
N GLY A 28 -17.37 4.06 -2.35
CA GLY A 28 -16.88 3.07 -3.29
C GLY A 28 -16.86 3.58 -4.74
N TRP A 29 -17.10 2.68 -5.70
CA TRP A 29 -16.99 2.96 -7.12
C TRP A 29 -18.24 3.61 -7.70
N ASN A 30 -18.03 4.70 -8.45
CA ASN A 30 -19.06 5.46 -9.16
C ASN A 30 -18.70 5.55 -10.65
N LEU A 31 -19.69 5.33 -11.51
CA LEU A 31 -19.53 5.60 -12.95
C LEU A 31 -19.98 7.04 -13.23
N VAL A 32 -19.04 7.87 -13.65
CA VAL A 32 -19.27 9.30 -13.92
C VAL A 32 -19.06 9.58 -15.40
N GLY A 33 -20.04 10.20 -16.04
CA GLY A 33 -19.90 10.72 -17.39
C GLY A 33 -19.22 12.09 -17.38
N ALA A 34 -18.33 12.35 -18.33
CA ALA A 34 -17.79 13.70 -18.54
C ALA A 34 -18.87 14.56 -19.21
N PRO A 35 -19.40 15.62 -18.54
CA PRO A 35 -20.67 16.24 -18.92
C PRO A 35 -20.62 17.19 -20.12
N TRP A 36 -19.43 17.58 -20.57
CA TRP A 36 -19.29 18.56 -21.64
C TRP A 36 -19.01 17.90 -22.99
N GLY A 37 -19.78 18.28 -24.02
CA GLY A 37 -19.64 17.82 -25.40
C GLY A 37 -19.27 18.95 -26.33
N ALA A 38 -18.73 18.58 -27.46
CA ALA A 38 -18.69 19.19 -28.79
C ALA A 38 -18.12 20.59 -29.02
N ALA A 39 -18.09 21.52 -28.09
CA ALA A 39 -17.51 22.83 -28.36
C ALA A 39 -16.01 22.91 -28.11
N THR A 40 -15.48 22.04 -27.25
CA THR A 40 -14.05 21.88 -27.05
C THR A 40 -13.78 20.39 -26.71
N ASP A 41 -13.26 19.65 -27.65
CA ASP A 41 -12.78 18.25 -27.44
C ASP A 41 -11.57 18.18 -26.52
N ALA A 42 -11.29 19.23 -25.81
CA ALA A 42 -10.15 19.33 -24.93
C ALA A 42 -10.41 18.52 -23.66
N PRO A 43 -9.53 17.58 -23.33
CA PRO A 43 -9.61 16.83 -22.09
C PRO A 43 -9.41 17.79 -20.91
N PHE A 44 -10.14 17.55 -19.81
CA PHE A 44 -9.91 18.28 -18.57
C PHE A 44 -9.18 17.37 -17.55
N PRO A 45 -8.28 17.93 -16.74
CA PRO A 45 -7.50 17.14 -15.83
C PRO A 45 -8.38 16.56 -14.72
N VAL A 46 -8.07 15.33 -14.28
CA VAL A 46 -8.77 14.67 -13.17
C VAL A 46 -8.69 15.49 -11.87
N SER A 47 -7.64 16.31 -11.72
CA SER A 47 -7.52 17.28 -10.62
C SER A 47 -8.66 18.31 -10.57
N ALA A 48 -9.37 18.52 -11.67
CA ALA A 48 -10.56 19.39 -11.69
C ALA A 48 -11.79 18.74 -11.02
N LEU A 49 -11.73 17.43 -10.69
CA LEU A 49 -12.73 16.73 -9.89
C LEU A 49 -12.62 17.00 -8.39
N THR A 50 -11.55 17.65 -7.95
CA THR A 50 -11.27 17.82 -6.53
C THR A 50 -11.65 19.23 -6.08
N ASP A 51 -12.34 19.32 -4.97
CA ASP A 51 -12.57 20.56 -4.22
C ASP A 51 -11.32 21.02 -3.43
N GLY A 52 -10.14 20.49 -3.80
CA GLY A 52 -8.87 20.72 -3.07
C GLY A 52 -8.63 19.74 -1.92
N SER A 53 -9.60 18.91 -1.56
CA SER A 53 -9.39 17.80 -0.63
C SER A 53 -8.83 16.58 -1.40
N ALA A 54 -7.86 15.89 -0.83
CA ALA A 54 -7.22 14.70 -1.43
C ALA A 54 -8.17 13.49 -1.63
N THR A 55 -9.46 13.74 -1.75
CA THR A 55 -10.54 12.78 -1.64
C THR A 55 -10.69 11.84 -2.84
N PHE A 56 -10.11 12.18 -4.01
CA PHE A 56 -10.30 11.39 -5.24
C PHE A 56 -8.97 11.19 -5.97
N SER A 57 -8.24 10.16 -5.58
CA SER A 57 -6.92 9.90 -6.19
C SER A 57 -6.99 9.00 -7.43
N MET A 58 -8.16 8.38 -7.74
CA MET A 58 -8.19 7.32 -8.73
C MET A 58 -9.40 7.39 -9.64
N VAL A 59 -9.08 7.69 -10.91
CA VAL A 59 -10.04 7.67 -12.00
C VAL A 59 -9.57 6.67 -13.04
N TYR A 60 -10.47 5.78 -13.47
CA TYR A 60 -10.18 4.79 -14.48
C TYR A 60 -11.11 4.93 -15.68
N ARG A 61 -10.55 4.71 -16.86
CA ARG A 61 -11.28 4.61 -18.11
C ARG A 61 -11.18 3.20 -18.66
N TYR A 62 -12.31 2.66 -19.14
CA TYR A 62 -12.29 1.42 -19.90
C TYR A 62 -11.74 1.66 -21.31
N ASP A 63 -10.76 0.85 -21.70
CA ASP A 63 -10.21 0.83 -23.07
C ASP A 63 -10.78 -0.40 -23.79
N PRO A 64 -11.71 -0.21 -24.74
CA PRO A 64 -12.33 -1.32 -25.44
C PRO A 64 -11.37 -2.07 -26.37
N THR A 65 -10.26 -1.44 -26.78
CA THR A 65 -9.27 -2.08 -27.66
C THR A 65 -8.46 -3.12 -26.90
N THR A 66 -8.04 -2.79 -25.70
CA THR A 66 -7.30 -3.71 -24.83
C THR A 66 -8.23 -4.47 -23.89
N MET A 67 -9.52 -4.14 -23.89
CA MET A 67 -10.56 -4.65 -23.00
C MET A 67 -10.11 -4.61 -21.52
N SER A 68 -9.48 -3.52 -21.11
CA SER A 68 -8.93 -3.33 -19.77
C SER A 68 -9.16 -1.91 -19.27
N TYR A 69 -9.03 -1.72 -17.96
CA TYR A 69 -9.04 -0.40 -17.40
C TYR A 69 -7.65 0.22 -17.40
N ARG A 70 -7.59 1.52 -17.71
CA ARG A 70 -6.39 2.34 -17.61
C ARG A 70 -6.67 3.50 -16.67
N ARG A 71 -5.70 3.83 -15.84
CA ARG A 71 -5.75 5.05 -15.04
C ARG A 71 -5.91 6.26 -15.98
N ALA A 72 -6.85 7.13 -15.67
CA ALA A 72 -7.10 8.34 -16.42
C ALA A 72 -6.51 9.53 -15.65
N HIS A 73 -5.71 10.31 -16.32
CA HIS A 73 -5.21 11.60 -15.81
C HIS A 73 -6.04 12.75 -16.33
N GLU A 74 -6.82 12.48 -17.37
CA GLU A 74 -7.68 13.43 -18.07
C GLU A 74 -9.04 12.78 -18.36
N MET A 75 -10.08 13.58 -18.37
CA MET A 75 -11.43 13.19 -18.74
C MET A 75 -11.82 13.85 -20.06
N VAL A 76 -12.33 13.06 -21.00
CA VAL A 76 -12.80 13.50 -22.32
C VAL A 76 -14.31 13.49 -22.33
N ALA A 77 -14.91 14.55 -22.84
CA ALA A 77 -16.35 14.71 -22.97
C ALA A 77 -17.02 13.49 -23.65
N GLY A 78 -18.19 13.13 -23.19
CA GLY A 78 -18.98 11.99 -23.72
C GLY A 78 -18.42 10.59 -23.37
N ARG A 79 -17.42 10.50 -22.51
CA ARG A 79 -16.88 9.23 -22.02
C ARG A 79 -17.23 8.99 -20.55
N GLY A 80 -17.34 7.72 -20.18
CA GLY A 80 -17.56 7.28 -18.80
C GLY A 80 -16.26 6.94 -18.09
N TYR A 81 -16.21 7.29 -16.81
CA TYR A 81 -15.07 7.08 -15.94
C TYR A 81 -15.50 6.47 -14.62
N TRP A 82 -14.75 5.50 -14.13
CA TRP A 82 -14.89 5.00 -12.78
C TRP A 82 -14.12 5.90 -11.81
N VAL A 83 -14.82 6.45 -10.84
CA VAL A 83 -14.26 7.29 -9.78
C VAL A 83 -14.50 6.61 -8.44
N PHE A 84 -13.46 6.45 -7.64
CA PHE A 84 -13.55 5.82 -6.33
C PHE A 84 -13.70 6.89 -5.24
N ASN A 85 -14.80 6.80 -4.48
CA ASN A 85 -14.99 7.60 -3.27
C ASN A 85 -14.61 6.76 -2.05
N HIS A 86 -13.54 7.15 -1.35
CA HIS A 86 -13.01 6.46 -0.18
C HIS A 86 -13.55 6.99 1.15
N THR A 87 -14.42 7.99 1.12
CA THR A 87 -15.03 8.52 2.35
C THR A 87 -16.11 7.56 2.88
N ASP A 88 -16.37 7.64 4.17
CA ASP A 88 -17.37 6.79 4.84
C ASP A 88 -18.83 7.08 4.47
N GLY A 89 -19.05 7.97 3.50
CA GLY A 89 -20.39 8.35 3.06
C GLY A 89 -20.41 9.05 1.69
N PRO A 90 -21.61 9.48 1.27
CA PRO A 90 -21.75 10.21 0.02
C PRO A 90 -20.99 11.54 0.07
N THR A 91 -20.31 11.87 -1.02
CA THR A 91 -19.56 13.12 -1.18
C THR A 91 -19.97 13.79 -2.47
N THR A 92 -20.17 15.10 -2.44
CA THR A 92 -20.48 15.89 -3.62
C THR A 92 -19.20 16.49 -4.19
N VAL A 93 -18.86 16.10 -5.41
CA VAL A 93 -17.80 16.73 -6.19
C VAL A 93 -18.39 17.70 -7.19
N ARG A 94 -17.62 18.72 -7.56
CA ARG A 94 -18.02 19.68 -8.55
C ARG A 94 -17.14 19.53 -9.78
N LEU A 95 -17.75 19.15 -10.89
CA LEU A 95 -17.10 19.17 -12.19
C LEU A 95 -17.16 20.59 -12.74
N THR A 96 -16.02 21.25 -12.84
CA THR A 96 -15.95 22.63 -13.34
C THR A 96 -15.26 22.64 -14.69
N GLN A 97 -15.92 23.23 -15.70
CA GLN A 97 -15.34 23.37 -17.02
C GLN A 97 -14.18 24.38 -16.97
N PRO A 98 -12.96 24.02 -17.42
CA PRO A 98 -11.85 24.96 -17.48
C PRO A 98 -12.18 26.12 -18.47
N ARG A 99 -11.95 27.37 -18.06
CA ARG A 99 -12.15 28.55 -18.91
C ARG A 99 -11.05 28.75 -19.94
N ASP A 100 -9.86 28.27 -19.65
CA ASP A 100 -8.69 28.53 -20.49
C ASP A 100 -7.80 27.30 -20.57
N MET A 101 -7.42 26.97 -21.78
CA MET A 101 -6.58 25.79 -22.10
C MET A 101 -5.10 26.02 -21.82
N SER A 102 -4.71 27.15 -21.31
CA SER A 102 -3.34 27.48 -20.93
C SER A 102 -2.98 27.04 -19.51
N VAL A 103 -3.87 26.32 -18.81
CA VAL A 103 -3.51 25.73 -17.54
C VAL A 103 -2.51 24.61 -17.82
N THR A 104 -1.24 24.96 -17.72
CA THR A 104 -0.17 24.00 -17.51
C THR A 104 -0.68 23.03 -16.47
N ALA A 105 -0.90 21.79 -16.88
CA ALA A 105 -1.34 20.74 -15.98
C ALA A 105 -0.35 20.75 -14.81
N VAL A 106 -0.73 21.37 -13.71
CA VAL A 106 -0.04 21.14 -12.45
C VAL A 106 -0.34 19.70 -12.15
N SER A 107 0.57 18.85 -12.58
CA SER A 107 0.61 17.44 -12.20
C SER A 107 0.86 17.36 -10.69
N SER A 108 -0.13 17.76 -9.93
CA SER A 108 -0.31 17.28 -8.58
C SER A 108 -1.18 16.01 -8.66
N ALA A 109 -0.75 15.03 -9.46
CA ALA A 109 -1.06 13.67 -9.09
C ALA A 109 -0.64 13.58 -7.62
N PRO A 110 -1.50 13.11 -6.70
CA PRO A 110 -1.06 12.82 -5.36
C PRO A 110 0.20 12.01 -5.53
N LYS A 111 1.31 12.49 -4.95
CA LYS A 111 2.59 11.82 -4.99
C LYS A 111 2.28 10.40 -4.55
N ASP A 112 2.42 9.44 -5.46
CA ASP A 112 2.16 8.06 -5.12
C ASP A 112 2.98 7.80 -3.87
N LEU A 113 2.30 7.51 -2.77
CA LEU A 113 2.98 7.24 -1.52
C LEU A 113 3.72 5.93 -1.74
N ASP A 114 5.06 6.03 -1.79
CA ASP A 114 5.88 4.86 -1.98
C ASP A 114 5.92 4.05 -0.67
N PRO A 115 5.64 2.76 -0.72
CA PRO A 115 5.82 1.90 0.45
C PRO A 115 7.32 1.81 0.81
N THR A 116 7.61 1.44 2.06
CA THR A 116 8.98 1.15 2.49
C THR A 116 9.59 0.02 1.66
N TRP A 117 8.76 -0.94 1.30
CA TRP A 117 9.04 -1.94 0.27
C TRP A 117 7.73 -2.43 -0.37
N SER A 118 7.82 -2.91 -1.59
CA SER A 118 6.72 -3.59 -2.27
C SER A 118 7.20 -4.77 -3.10
N ALA A 119 6.28 -5.65 -3.43
CA ALA A 119 6.50 -6.76 -4.33
C ALA A 119 5.25 -7.01 -5.17
N HIS A 120 5.44 -7.55 -6.37
CA HIS A 120 4.36 -7.89 -7.27
C HIS A 120 4.07 -9.40 -7.23
N ILE A 121 2.81 -9.73 -7.10
CA ILE A 121 2.30 -11.07 -7.38
C ILE A 121 1.71 -11.04 -8.78
N THR A 122 2.23 -11.87 -9.66
CA THR A 122 1.87 -11.88 -11.08
C THR A 122 1.23 -13.21 -11.45
N LEU A 123 0.07 -13.14 -12.08
CA LEU A 123 -0.62 -14.25 -12.73
C LEU A 123 -0.39 -14.18 -14.23
N THR A 124 0.01 -15.28 -14.84
CA THR A 124 0.04 -15.46 -16.29
C THR A 124 -0.84 -16.64 -16.65
N SER A 125 -1.93 -16.40 -17.36
CA SER A 125 -2.80 -17.48 -17.86
C SER A 125 -2.15 -18.23 -19.00
N HIS A 126 -2.59 -19.45 -19.27
CA HIS A 126 -2.10 -20.22 -20.40
C HIS A 126 -2.42 -19.58 -21.76
N ASP A 127 -3.43 -18.70 -21.81
CA ASP A 127 -3.76 -17.89 -23.00
C ASP A 127 -2.87 -16.64 -23.17
N GLY A 128 -1.90 -16.44 -22.26
CA GLY A 128 -0.95 -15.33 -22.29
C GLY A 128 -1.42 -14.03 -21.62
N ASP A 129 -2.63 -13.99 -21.09
CA ASP A 129 -3.09 -12.84 -20.30
C ASP A 129 -2.27 -12.71 -19.02
N ARG A 130 -1.77 -11.50 -18.74
CA ARG A 130 -0.98 -11.19 -17.54
C ARG A 130 -1.71 -10.21 -16.64
N ARG A 131 -1.73 -10.50 -15.35
CA ARG A 131 -2.27 -9.65 -14.29
C ARG A 131 -1.25 -9.53 -13.18
N SER A 132 -1.22 -8.39 -12.51
CA SER A 132 -0.34 -8.17 -11.37
C SER A 132 -1.05 -7.39 -10.29
N VAL A 133 -0.78 -7.74 -9.04
CA VAL A 133 -1.10 -6.95 -7.86
C VAL A 133 0.18 -6.63 -7.12
N GLU A 134 0.18 -5.50 -6.45
CA GLU A 134 1.28 -5.06 -5.61
C GLU A 134 0.89 -5.22 -4.14
N ILE A 135 1.79 -5.79 -3.35
CA ILE A 135 1.69 -5.87 -1.90
C ILE A 135 2.90 -5.18 -1.29
N GLY A 136 2.73 -4.51 -0.17
CA GLY A 136 3.82 -3.72 0.40
C GLY A 136 3.64 -3.39 1.87
N VAL A 137 4.66 -2.74 2.43
CA VAL A 137 4.68 -2.30 3.82
C VAL A 137 5.13 -0.84 3.90
N SER A 138 4.47 -0.08 4.75
CA SER A 138 4.88 1.27 5.14
C SER A 138 4.55 1.51 6.60
N GLU A 139 5.47 2.12 7.34
CA GLU A 139 5.21 2.54 8.73
C GLU A 139 4.09 3.58 8.84
N MET A 140 3.79 4.28 7.75
CA MET A 140 2.73 5.26 7.66
C MET A 140 1.37 4.66 7.26
N ALA A 141 1.34 3.38 6.84
CA ALA A 141 0.11 2.70 6.51
C ALA A 141 -0.76 2.46 7.75
N ARG A 142 -2.07 2.48 7.56
CA ARG A 142 -3.05 2.29 8.63
C ARG A 142 -3.76 0.95 8.47
N ALA A 143 -4.41 0.51 9.54
CA ALA A 143 -5.32 -0.62 9.42
C ALA A 143 -6.54 -0.21 8.59
N GLY A 144 -6.88 -1.02 7.59
CA GLY A 144 -7.98 -0.75 6.68
C GLY A 144 -7.54 -0.08 5.38
N PHE A 145 -8.51 0.49 4.67
CA PHE A 145 -8.24 1.21 3.42
C PHE A 145 -7.60 2.57 3.72
N ASP A 146 -6.47 2.85 3.08
CA ASP A 146 -5.74 4.11 3.25
C ASP A 146 -5.15 4.63 1.92
N PRO A 147 -4.50 5.81 1.90
CA PRO A 147 -3.94 6.38 0.67
C PRO A 147 -2.84 5.56 -0.01
N PHE A 148 -2.26 4.56 0.65
CA PHE A 148 -1.31 3.63 0.03
C PHE A 148 -2.02 2.56 -0.80
N ASP A 149 -3.28 2.27 -0.51
CA ASP A 149 -4.06 1.25 -1.18
C ASP A 149 -4.57 1.73 -2.54
N LEU A 150 -4.60 0.81 -3.50
CA LEU A 150 -5.04 1.08 -4.86
C LEU A 150 -6.23 0.19 -5.22
N PRO A 151 -7.47 0.70 -5.17
CA PRO A 151 -8.63 -0.11 -5.51
C PRO A 151 -8.68 -0.43 -7.00
N THR A 152 -9.07 -1.67 -7.33
CA THR A 152 -9.36 -2.04 -8.72
C THR A 152 -10.78 -1.59 -9.09
N PRO A 153 -11.01 -1.08 -10.30
CA PRO A 153 -12.36 -0.82 -10.77
C PRO A 153 -13.17 -2.12 -10.85
N PRO A 154 -14.52 -2.03 -10.89
CA PRO A 154 -15.36 -3.19 -11.08
C PRO A 154 -14.94 -4.01 -12.31
N PRO A 155 -15.18 -5.34 -12.32
CA PRO A 155 -14.77 -6.17 -13.45
C PRO A 155 -15.35 -5.64 -14.76
N PRO A 156 -14.56 -5.67 -15.85
CA PRO A 156 -15.05 -5.23 -17.13
C PRO A 156 -16.19 -6.13 -17.62
N PRO A 157 -17.05 -5.65 -18.52
CA PRO A 157 -18.18 -6.42 -19.07
C PRO A 157 -17.77 -7.75 -19.73
N ALA A 158 -16.55 -7.86 -20.22
CA ALA A 158 -15.98 -9.08 -20.78
C ALA A 158 -15.73 -10.12 -19.68
N ARG A 159 -16.64 -11.08 -19.53
CA ARG A 159 -16.70 -12.02 -18.39
C ARG A 159 -15.64 -13.14 -18.39
N ASN A 160 -14.87 -13.31 -19.45
CA ASN A 160 -13.98 -14.46 -19.63
C ASN A 160 -12.50 -14.11 -19.56
N ARG A 161 -12.11 -13.16 -18.68
CA ARG A 161 -10.71 -12.81 -18.49
C ARG A 161 -10.22 -13.17 -17.10
N PRO A 162 -8.94 -13.54 -16.98
CA PRO A 162 -8.33 -13.74 -15.68
C PRO A 162 -8.41 -12.48 -14.81
N GLU A 163 -8.72 -12.68 -13.54
CA GLU A 163 -8.71 -11.62 -12.54
C GLU A 163 -7.71 -11.95 -11.43
N LEU A 164 -7.06 -10.93 -10.94
CA LEU A 164 -6.16 -10.99 -9.79
C LEU A 164 -6.34 -9.72 -8.97
N PHE A 165 -6.63 -9.85 -7.69
CA PHE A 165 -6.80 -8.72 -6.78
C PHE A 165 -6.54 -9.14 -5.34
N VAL A 166 -6.12 -8.19 -4.52
CA VAL A 166 -6.05 -8.39 -3.07
C VAL A 166 -7.45 -8.18 -2.50
N THR A 167 -7.86 -9.10 -1.63
CA THR A 167 -9.15 -9.01 -0.93
C THR A 167 -8.91 -8.33 0.41
N THR A 168 -9.58 -7.21 0.64
CA THR A 168 -9.54 -6.58 1.96
C THR A 168 -10.59 -7.17 2.88
N ARG A 169 -10.36 -7.07 4.20
CA ARG A 169 -11.37 -7.38 5.22
C ARG A 169 -12.53 -6.37 5.23
N HIS A 170 -12.39 -5.26 4.52
CA HIS A 170 -13.47 -4.29 4.32
C HIS A 170 -14.33 -4.73 3.16
N GLU A 171 -15.61 -4.87 3.40
CA GLU A 171 -16.60 -5.43 2.49
C GLU A 171 -16.52 -4.79 1.09
N GLY A 172 -16.22 -5.60 0.11
CA GLY A 172 -16.39 -5.29 -1.32
C GLY A 172 -15.27 -4.54 -2.00
N VAL A 173 -14.23 -4.08 -1.31
CA VAL A 173 -13.13 -3.38 -1.98
C VAL A 173 -12.07 -4.38 -2.47
N ARG A 174 -11.86 -4.37 -3.78
CA ARG A 174 -10.82 -5.15 -4.48
C ARG A 174 -9.64 -4.23 -4.74
N LEU A 175 -8.43 -4.64 -4.36
CA LEU A 175 -7.24 -3.82 -4.48
C LEU A 175 -6.28 -4.36 -5.54
N ALA A 176 -5.72 -3.45 -6.34
CA ALA A 176 -4.56 -3.69 -7.19
C ALA A 176 -3.24 -3.51 -6.43
N ARG A 177 -3.25 -2.68 -5.36
CA ARG A 177 -2.15 -2.53 -4.42
C ARG A 177 -2.71 -2.51 -3.01
N SER A 178 -2.07 -3.25 -2.11
CA SER A 178 -2.37 -3.24 -0.68
C SER A 178 -1.09 -3.09 0.13
N VAL A 179 -1.04 -2.05 0.95
CA VAL A 179 0.11 -1.74 1.80
C VAL A 179 -0.33 -1.79 3.26
N GLN A 180 0.43 -2.50 4.07
CA GLN A 180 0.12 -2.69 5.49
C GLN A 180 1.19 -2.06 6.37
N ALA A 181 0.84 -1.71 7.61
CA ALA A 181 1.84 -1.38 8.62
C ALA A 181 2.69 -2.62 8.96
N PRO A 182 3.98 -2.44 9.27
CA PRO A 182 4.84 -3.55 9.67
C PRO A 182 4.31 -4.22 10.94
N HIS A 183 4.35 -5.55 10.97
CA HIS A 183 3.95 -6.32 12.13
C HIS A 183 5.03 -7.34 12.52
N PRO A 184 5.42 -7.48 13.80
CA PRO A 184 6.50 -8.38 14.23
C PRO A 184 6.25 -9.85 13.85
N GLY A 185 5.00 -10.30 13.84
CA GLY A 185 4.61 -11.66 13.43
C GLY A 185 4.59 -11.89 11.92
N GLY A 186 4.96 -10.89 11.13
CA GLY A 186 4.85 -10.91 9.67
C GLY A 186 3.55 -10.31 9.17
N MET A 187 3.46 -10.14 7.86
CA MET A 187 2.30 -9.58 7.16
C MET A 187 1.62 -10.66 6.35
N GLU A 188 0.31 -10.49 6.13
CA GLU A 188 -0.50 -11.46 5.41
C GLU A 188 -1.49 -10.75 4.48
N TRP A 189 -1.56 -11.22 3.23
CA TRP A 189 -2.51 -10.72 2.22
C TRP A 189 -3.33 -11.88 1.67
N ASP A 190 -4.62 -11.68 1.62
CA ASP A 190 -5.53 -12.57 0.92
C ASP A 190 -5.66 -12.12 -0.53
N VAL A 191 -5.24 -12.98 -1.46
CA VAL A 191 -5.22 -12.69 -2.90
C VAL A 191 -6.21 -13.61 -3.59
N THR A 192 -7.15 -13.03 -4.32
CA THR A 192 -8.11 -13.79 -5.11
C THR A 192 -7.64 -13.88 -6.56
N VAL A 193 -7.61 -15.09 -7.08
CA VAL A 193 -7.37 -15.41 -8.48
C VAL A 193 -8.63 -15.99 -9.08
N ARG A 194 -9.05 -15.50 -10.25
CA ARG A 194 -10.10 -16.12 -11.05
C ARG A 194 -9.59 -16.44 -12.43
N LEU A 195 -9.65 -17.71 -12.81
CA LEU A 195 -9.24 -18.26 -14.09
C LEU A 195 -10.46 -18.91 -14.76
N PRO A 196 -11.19 -18.19 -15.64
CA PRO A 196 -12.48 -18.67 -16.13
C PRO A 196 -12.40 -19.86 -17.07
N ASN A 197 -11.39 -19.97 -17.89
CA ASN A 197 -11.34 -20.95 -18.99
C ASN A 197 -10.10 -21.85 -18.99
N THR A 198 -8.95 -21.28 -18.67
CA THR A 198 -7.65 -21.96 -18.72
C THR A 198 -6.93 -21.77 -17.41
N GLY A 199 -6.09 -22.73 -17.07
CA GLY A 199 -5.19 -22.59 -15.92
C GLY A 199 -4.16 -21.48 -16.13
N GLY A 200 -3.33 -21.28 -15.15
CA GLY A 200 -2.29 -20.26 -15.17
C GLY A 200 -1.15 -20.56 -14.22
N VAL A 201 -0.20 -19.66 -14.23
CA VAL A 201 0.98 -19.70 -13.35
C VAL A 201 1.03 -18.42 -12.54
N ILE A 202 1.19 -18.55 -11.22
CA ILE A 202 1.42 -17.43 -10.34
C ILE A 202 2.87 -17.39 -9.88
N ALA A 203 3.44 -16.20 -9.79
CA ALA A 203 4.81 -15.95 -9.41
C ALA A 203 4.93 -14.66 -8.62
N ARG A 204 6.00 -14.53 -7.85
CA ARG A 204 6.41 -13.30 -7.18
C ARG A 204 7.50 -12.59 -7.98
N SER A 205 7.52 -11.25 -7.97
CA SER A 205 8.66 -10.46 -8.47
C SER A 205 9.89 -10.62 -7.57
N HIS A 206 11.04 -10.22 -8.09
CA HIS A 206 12.31 -10.22 -7.34
C HIS A 206 12.39 -9.11 -6.29
N ASP A 207 11.50 -8.11 -6.38
CA ASP A 207 11.45 -7.00 -5.47
C ASP A 207 10.92 -7.42 -4.11
N GLY A 208 11.29 -6.71 -3.09
CA GLY A 208 10.85 -6.95 -1.73
C GLY A 208 11.98 -7.30 -0.77
N PRO A 209 11.69 -7.37 0.54
CA PRO A 209 12.69 -7.61 1.55
C PRO A 209 13.21 -9.05 1.49
N ARG A 210 14.41 -9.25 2.04
CA ARG A 210 14.87 -10.59 2.42
C ARG A 210 13.97 -11.08 3.55
N ALA A 211 13.06 -11.97 3.22
CA ALA A 211 12.05 -12.48 4.13
C ALA A 211 11.66 -13.91 3.72
N VAL A 212 11.03 -14.64 4.62
CA VAL A 212 10.39 -15.92 4.28
C VAL A 212 9.03 -15.61 3.66
N TRP A 213 8.88 -15.98 2.40
CA TRP A 213 7.65 -15.84 1.64
C TRP A 213 6.95 -17.19 1.52
N ARG A 214 5.71 -17.27 1.98
CA ARG A 214 4.87 -18.45 1.84
C ARG A 214 3.54 -18.08 1.21
N MET A 215 3.10 -18.92 0.28
CA MET A 215 1.77 -18.83 -0.30
C MET A 215 1.01 -20.11 0.01
N HIS A 216 -0.13 -19.96 0.69
CA HIS A 216 -1.09 -21.02 0.90
C HIS A 216 -2.17 -20.92 -0.17
N ILE A 217 -2.47 -22.03 -0.82
CA ILE A 217 -3.56 -22.15 -1.78
C ILE A 217 -4.70 -22.86 -1.09
N ASP A 218 -5.78 -22.16 -0.79
CA ASP A 218 -6.89 -22.72 -0.01
C ASP A 218 -7.64 -23.85 -0.74
N SER A 219 -7.61 -23.85 -2.07
CA SER A 219 -8.33 -24.87 -2.87
C SER A 219 -7.79 -26.29 -2.73
N ASP A 220 -6.52 -26.45 -2.37
CA ASP A 220 -5.86 -27.77 -2.24
C ASP A 220 -5.01 -27.91 -0.97
N GLY A 221 -5.02 -26.90 -0.11
CA GLY A 221 -4.27 -26.89 1.15
C GLY A 221 -2.74 -26.85 0.99
N ARG A 222 -2.24 -26.63 -0.23
CA ARG A 222 -0.78 -26.58 -0.46
C ARG A 222 -0.18 -25.29 0.08
N ALA A 223 0.94 -25.44 0.76
CA ALA A 223 1.81 -24.32 1.11
C ALA A 223 3.03 -24.35 0.19
N ILE A 224 3.34 -23.22 -0.40
CA ILE A 224 4.46 -23.06 -1.34
C ILE A 224 5.40 -21.99 -0.79
N ASP A 225 6.67 -22.36 -0.62
CA ASP A 225 7.71 -21.39 -0.32
C ASP A 225 8.03 -20.61 -1.59
N MET A 226 7.71 -19.31 -1.58
CA MET A 226 7.90 -18.43 -2.73
C MET A 226 9.31 -17.84 -2.75
N HIS A 227 10.30 -18.69 -2.99
CA HIS A 227 11.63 -18.20 -3.32
C HIS A 227 11.65 -17.53 -4.68
N GLU A 228 12.72 -16.81 -4.97
CA GLU A 228 12.98 -16.22 -6.28
C GLU A 228 12.91 -17.29 -7.37
N GLY A 229 12.12 -17.02 -8.43
CA GLY A 229 11.88 -17.95 -9.52
C GLY A 229 10.89 -19.08 -9.25
N THR A 230 10.36 -19.19 -8.03
CA THR A 230 9.31 -20.18 -7.74
C THR A 230 8.00 -19.77 -8.38
N THR A 231 7.36 -20.73 -9.03
CA THR A 231 6.04 -20.56 -9.64
C THR A 231 5.07 -21.62 -9.14
N ALA A 232 3.80 -21.26 -9.02
CA ALA A 232 2.73 -22.20 -8.73
C ALA A 232 1.76 -22.28 -9.90
N ARG A 233 1.37 -23.49 -10.27
CA ARG A 233 0.33 -23.72 -11.27
C ARG A 233 -1.04 -23.75 -10.61
N LEU A 234 -1.98 -23.09 -11.25
CA LEU A 234 -3.38 -23.03 -10.86
C LEU A 234 -4.25 -23.56 -12.00
N GLU A 235 -5.20 -24.42 -11.65
CA GLU A 235 -6.21 -24.93 -12.58
C GLU A 235 -7.28 -23.87 -12.85
N PRO A 236 -8.13 -24.03 -13.88
CA PRO A 236 -9.29 -23.17 -14.06
C PRO A 236 -10.16 -23.13 -12.81
N GLY A 237 -10.66 -21.96 -12.44
CA GLY A 237 -11.48 -21.81 -11.24
C GLY A 237 -11.21 -20.50 -10.48
N THR A 238 -11.76 -20.43 -9.28
CA THR A 238 -11.49 -19.37 -8.33
C THR A 238 -10.64 -19.91 -7.19
N HIS A 239 -9.50 -19.28 -6.95
CA HIS A 239 -8.54 -19.65 -5.90
C HIS A 239 -8.39 -18.50 -4.91
N LEU A 240 -8.41 -18.83 -3.64
CA LEU A 240 -8.01 -17.93 -2.57
C LEU A 240 -6.58 -18.29 -2.18
N LEU A 241 -5.71 -17.32 -2.27
CA LEU A 241 -4.29 -17.46 -1.97
C LEU A 241 -3.98 -16.58 -0.76
N ARG A 242 -3.35 -17.15 0.25
CA ARG A 242 -2.84 -16.41 1.39
C ARG A 242 -1.35 -16.24 1.25
N VAL A 243 -0.91 -15.01 0.98
CA VAL A 243 0.51 -14.68 0.87
C VAL A 243 0.98 -14.15 2.21
N ARG A 244 1.88 -14.88 2.85
CA ARG A 244 2.48 -14.50 4.12
C ARG A 244 3.94 -14.13 3.92
N VAL A 245 4.33 -12.98 4.46
CA VAL A 245 5.71 -12.51 4.49
C VAL A 245 6.13 -12.41 5.94
N SER A 246 7.04 -13.28 6.35
CA SER A 246 7.60 -13.29 7.70
C SER A 246 9.03 -12.80 7.65
N PRO A 247 9.47 -11.93 8.56
CA PRO A 247 10.87 -11.57 8.65
C PRO A 247 11.74 -12.83 8.76
N THR A 248 12.83 -12.88 8.01
CA THR A 248 13.88 -13.86 8.31
C THR A 248 14.57 -13.43 9.58
N ALA A 249 14.79 -14.37 10.49
CA ALA A 249 15.69 -14.10 11.61
C ALA A 249 17.04 -13.63 11.02
N PRO A 250 17.62 -12.54 11.52
CA PRO A 250 18.95 -12.12 11.10
C PRO A 250 19.94 -13.27 11.29
N SER A 251 20.89 -13.42 10.37
CA SER A 251 21.90 -14.50 10.43
C SER A 251 22.91 -14.31 11.57
N ALA A 252 22.91 -13.15 12.20
CA ALA A 252 23.78 -12.82 13.33
C ALA A 252 23.17 -11.71 14.18
N THR A 253 23.43 -11.77 15.47
CA THR A 253 23.12 -10.68 16.40
C THR A 253 24.06 -9.51 16.18
N ARG A 254 23.54 -8.31 16.02
CA ARG A 254 24.33 -7.08 15.82
C ARG A 254 23.62 -5.82 16.28
N LEU A 255 24.40 -4.83 16.68
CA LEU A 255 23.95 -3.46 16.92
C LEU A 255 23.81 -2.69 15.61
N LEU A 256 22.82 -1.80 15.58
CA LEU A 256 22.61 -0.83 14.51
C LEU A 256 22.86 0.59 15.04
N PRO A 257 23.07 1.57 14.13
CA PRO A 257 23.22 2.97 14.55
C PRO A 257 22.00 3.49 15.32
N ASN A 258 22.24 4.17 16.44
CA ASN A 258 21.18 4.80 17.23
C ASN A 258 20.56 6.00 16.50
N TYR A 259 19.30 6.29 16.81
CA TYR A 259 18.58 7.44 16.27
C TYR A 259 17.68 8.11 17.31
N PRO A 260 17.63 9.47 17.34
CA PRO A 260 18.50 10.37 16.60
C PRO A 260 19.96 10.29 17.06
N ASN A 261 20.89 10.62 16.16
CA ASN A 261 22.30 10.80 16.48
C ASN A 261 22.82 12.01 15.68
N PRO A 262 23.21 13.13 16.31
CA PRO A 262 23.22 13.39 17.77
C PRO A 262 21.86 13.31 18.43
N PHE A 263 21.84 12.92 19.73
CA PHE A 263 20.61 12.78 20.51
C PHE A 263 20.45 13.92 21.54
N ASN A 264 19.19 14.28 21.88
CA ASN A 264 18.88 15.27 22.91
C ASN A 264 17.43 15.15 23.39
N PRO A 265 17.15 14.73 24.62
CA PRO A 265 18.05 13.97 25.52
C PRO A 265 18.00 12.47 25.27
N GLU A 266 17.12 11.99 24.38
CA GLU A 266 16.76 10.58 24.19
C GLU A 266 17.23 10.02 22.86
N THR A 267 17.44 8.71 22.83
CA THR A 267 17.78 7.98 21.62
C THR A 267 17.29 6.54 21.69
N TRP A 268 17.01 5.96 20.52
CA TRP A 268 16.71 4.54 20.35
C TRP A 268 17.93 3.84 19.78
N ILE A 269 18.29 2.72 20.36
CA ILE A 269 19.43 1.88 19.96
C ILE A 269 18.84 0.61 19.32
N PRO A 270 18.75 0.55 17.99
CA PRO A 270 18.23 -0.64 17.28
C PRO A 270 19.24 -1.78 17.29
N PHE A 271 18.72 -3.00 17.15
CA PHE A 271 19.55 -4.19 17.08
C PHE A 271 18.85 -5.30 16.29
N GLU A 272 19.62 -6.27 15.86
CA GLU A 272 19.16 -7.52 15.26
C GLU A 272 19.56 -8.70 16.15
N LEU A 273 18.65 -9.67 16.26
CA LEU A 273 18.91 -10.94 16.96
C LEU A 273 18.86 -12.11 15.99
N GLY A 274 19.93 -12.90 15.93
CA GLY A 274 19.97 -14.13 15.16
C GLY A 274 19.10 -15.22 15.78
N ASP A 275 19.05 -15.28 17.11
CA ASP A 275 18.30 -16.27 17.90
C ASP A 275 17.51 -15.56 19.02
N ASP A 276 16.50 -16.25 19.55
CA ASP A 276 15.79 -15.80 20.74
C ASP A 276 16.75 -15.70 21.92
N ALA A 277 16.74 -14.55 22.59
CA ALA A 277 17.69 -14.31 23.68
C ALA A 277 17.16 -13.32 24.72
N ASP A 278 17.71 -13.41 25.93
CA ASP A 278 17.60 -12.30 26.91
C ASP A 278 18.57 -11.20 26.49
N VAL A 279 18.05 -9.97 26.41
CA VAL A 279 18.76 -8.84 25.82
C VAL A 279 19.02 -7.76 26.87
N THR A 280 20.26 -7.33 26.94
CA THR A 280 20.69 -6.17 27.75
C THR A 280 21.52 -5.24 26.88
N VAL A 281 21.24 -3.94 26.94
CA VAL A 281 22.10 -2.90 26.35
C VAL A 281 22.77 -2.12 27.46
N ARG A 282 24.11 -2.03 27.44
CA ARG A 282 24.88 -1.24 28.37
C ARG A 282 25.45 -0.01 27.69
N VAL A 283 25.28 1.15 28.32
CA VAL A 283 25.84 2.42 27.86
C VAL A 283 27.04 2.76 28.73
N TYR A 284 28.14 3.14 28.11
CA TYR A 284 29.42 3.45 28.74
C TYR A 284 29.84 4.89 28.45
N GLY A 285 30.52 5.51 29.40
CA GLY A 285 31.33 6.70 29.16
C GLY A 285 32.62 6.37 28.42
N LEU A 286 33.35 7.40 28.03
CA LEU A 286 34.67 7.23 27.37
C LEU A 286 35.73 6.66 28.31
N ASP A 287 35.51 6.75 29.63
CA ASP A 287 36.31 6.14 30.69
C ASP A 287 36.01 4.65 30.90
N ALA A 288 35.16 4.07 30.07
CA ALA A 288 34.65 2.70 30.16
C ALA A 288 33.80 2.42 31.41
N ALA A 289 33.39 3.45 32.16
CA ALA A 289 32.43 3.26 33.23
C ALA A 289 31.03 3.02 32.72
N ILE A 290 30.28 2.10 33.35
CA ILE A 290 28.86 1.88 33.00
C ILE A 290 28.06 3.11 33.45
N VAL A 291 27.39 3.71 32.50
CA VAL A 291 26.49 4.86 32.72
C VAL A 291 25.07 4.36 32.92
N ARG A 292 24.62 3.41 32.11
CA ARG A 292 23.27 2.87 32.19
C ARG A 292 23.23 1.42 31.69
N THR A 293 22.42 0.61 32.35
CA THR A 293 22.04 -0.73 31.92
C THR A 293 20.57 -0.73 31.56
N LEU A 294 20.24 -1.14 30.34
CA LEU A 294 18.88 -1.25 29.82
C LEU A 294 18.58 -2.76 29.70
N ASP A 295 17.82 -3.29 30.64
CA ASP A 295 17.35 -4.67 30.58
C ASP A 295 16.07 -4.73 29.76
N LEU A 296 16.12 -5.39 28.62
CA LEU A 296 14.99 -5.54 27.69
C LEU A 296 14.24 -6.86 27.91
N GLY A 297 14.79 -7.77 28.72
CA GLY A 297 14.24 -9.11 28.93
C GLY A 297 14.32 -9.99 27.69
N HIS A 298 13.49 -11.02 27.65
CA HIS A 298 13.46 -11.97 26.53
C HIS A 298 12.92 -11.32 25.25
N ARG A 299 13.68 -11.49 24.14
CA ARG A 299 13.33 -11.01 22.80
C ARG A 299 13.43 -12.14 21.79
N ALA A 300 12.46 -12.24 20.91
CA ALA A 300 12.51 -13.18 19.80
C ALA A 300 13.55 -12.78 18.75
N ALA A 301 14.09 -13.75 18.04
CA ALA A 301 14.93 -13.51 16.86
C ALA A 301 14.22 -12.58 15.87
N GLY A 302 14.96 -11.61 15.33
CA GLY A 302 14.38 -10.62 14.43
C GLY A 302 15.07 -9.26 14.48
N MET A 303 14.48 -8.29 13.74
CA MET A 303 14.91 -6.91 13.73
C MET A 303 14.13 -6.10 14.77
N HIS A 304 14.83 -5.44 15.66
CA HIS A 304 14.29 -4.58 16.71
C HIS A 304 14.68 -3.12 16.43
N SER A 305 14.04 -2.51 15.40
CA SER A 305 14.38 -1.17 14.93
C SER A 305 13.30 -0.12 15.15
N SER A 306 12.05 -0.52 15.41
CA SER A 306 10.97 0.42 15.76
C SER A 306 11.20 1.02 17.16
N ARG A 307 10.54 2.15 17.46
CA ARG A 307 10.60 2.76 18.80
C ARG A 307 10.16 1.81 19.91
N ASP A 308 9.21 0.92 19.65
CA ASP A 308 8.71 -0.05 20.62
C ASP A 308 9.62 -1.28 20.75
N GLY A 309 10.46 -1.55 19.75
CA GLY A 309 11.38 -2.70 19.72
C GLY A 309 12.82 -2.37 20.08
N ALA A 310 13.30 -1.19 19.75
CA ALA A 310 14.66 -0.75 20.04
C ALA A 310 14.89 -0.46 21.54
N ALA A 311 16.14 -0.54 21.98
CA ALA A 311 16.47 -0.14 23.34
C ALA A 311 16.37 1.39 23.48
N TYR A 312 15.54 1.82 24.39
CA TYR A 312 15.32 3.25 24.64
C TYR A 312 16.24 3.76 25.76
N TRP A 313 16.99 4.80 25.50
CA TRP A 313 17.79 5.50 26.50
C TRP A 313 17.38 6.98 26.57
N ASP A 314 17.02 7.41 27.78
CA ASP A 314 16.54 8.77 28.11
C ASP A 314 17.67 9.77 28.43
N GLY A 315 18.93 9.39 28.21
CA GLY A 315 20.09 10.21 28.53
C GLY A 315 20.35 10.35 30.01
N ARG A 316 19.96 9.37 30.84
CA ARG A 316 20.19 9.34 32.27
C ARG A 316 21.08 8.17 32.68
N ASN A 317 21.81 8.36 33.78
CA ASN A 317 22.62 7.32 34.43
C ASN A 317 21.75 6.38 35.32
N GLU A 318 22.40 5.41 35.97
CA GLU A 318 21.71 4.46 36.87
C GLU A 318 20.99 5.12 38.03
N THR A 319 21.45 6.30 38.49
CA THR A 319 20.84 7.07 39.60
C THR A 319 19.74 8.01 39.12
N GLY A 320 19.44 8.04 37.80
CA GLY A 320 18.40 8.86 37.18
C GLY A 320 18.82 10.31 36.90
N GLU A 321 20.10 10.64 37.07
CA GLU A 321 20.66 11.96 36.78
C GLU A 321 20.96 12.09 35.27
N ARG A 322 20.77 13.28 34.71
CA ARG A 322 21.14 13.56 33.33
C ARG A 322 22.64 13.47 33.14
N VAL A 323 23.05 12.76 32.07
CA VAL A 323 24.46 12.66 31.72
C VAL A 323 24.95 13.94 31.04
N ALA A 324 26.25 14.21 31.13
CA ALA A 324 26.87 15.35 30.48
C ALA A 324 26.80 15.21 28.96
N THR A 325 26.87 16.32 28.24
CA THR A 325 27.08 16.32 26.79
C THR A 325 28.40 15.64 26.43
N GLY A 326 28.41 14.65 25.59
CA GLY A 326 29.59 13.89 25.24
C GLY A 326 29.33 12.72 24.29
N VAL A 327 30.35 11.92 24.13
CA VAL A 327 30.29 10.67 23.36
C VAL A 327 30.11 9.51 24.32
N TYR A 328 29.17 8.64 23.97
CA TYR A 328 28.87 7.42 24.72
C TYR A 328 29.02 6.21 23.79
N VAL A 329 29.46 5.11 24.36
CA VAL A 329 29.57 3.83 23.66
C VAL A 329 28.54 2.88 24.22
N TYR A 330 27.92 2.06 23.39
CA TYR A 330 26.95 1.07 23.86
C TYR A 330 27.30 -0.33 23.37
N GLU A 331 26.96 -1.30 24.18
CA GLU A 331 27.19 -2.72 23.98
C GLU A 331 25.87 -3.46 24.04
N LEU A 332 25.63 -4.37 23.10
CA LEU A 332 24.53 -5.33 23.14
C LEU A 332 25.02 -6.64 23.70
N ARG A 333 24.32 -7.19 24.67
CA ARG A 333 24.47 -8.56 25.14
C ARG A 333 23.18 -9.32 24.86
N ALA A 334 23.30 -10.46 24.17
CA ALA A 334 22.20 -11.34 23.85
C ALA A 334 22.58 -12.76 24.26
N GLY A 335 21.78 -13.34 25.15
CA GLY A 335 22.08 -14.61 25.77
C GLY A 335 23.13 -14.54 26.89
N ASN A 336 23.38 -15.67 27.52
CA ASN A 336 24.39 -15.81 28.57
C ASN A 336 25.81 -15.88 28.03
#